data_d5e06b1c789db14bc53059460020c75e
#
_entry.id   d5e06b1c789db14bc53059460020c75e
#
_cell.length_a   1.000
_cell.length_b   1.000
_cell.length_c   1.000
_cell.angle_alpha   90.00
_cell.angle_beta   90.00
_cell.angle_gamma   90.00
#
_symmetry.space_group_name_H-M   'P 1'
#
loop_
_entity.id
_entity.type
_entity.pdbx_description
1 polymer ?
#
loop_
_entity_poly.entity_id
_entity_poly.type
_entity_poly.pdbx_seq_one_letter_code
_entity_poly.pdbx_strand_id
1 'polypeptide(L)'
;MTKKINMLLVPGDGVGPEVCKEANKLFLAVSKRFNLDISVDEDLIGGVSIDKNNSPITDKVISKANAADAILLGGVGGPKWDNLPSKDKPEKGLLRIRAELNFFANLRPSICFTETSGASTLKSEIIDGLDLLIVRELTGGIYFGEPREKSKDVAFNTMIYSREEIKKISEVAFESAMKRNKKLCSVDKANVLEVSELWREVVLETSKNYPEVELEHMLVD
;
A
#
# COMPACT_ATOMS: atom_id res chain seq x y z
N MET A 1 18.86 -26.54 -6.80
CA MET A 1 19.50 -25.22 -6.62
C MET A 1 18.56 -24.35 -5.81
N THR A 2 18.97 -23.86 -4.65
CA THR A 2 18.20 -22.91 -3.85
C THR A 2 18.10 -21.59 -4.63
N LYS A 3 16.86 -21.10 -4.85
CA LYS A 3 16.66 -19.83 -5.54
C LYS A 3 17.24 -18.71 -4.67
N LYS A 4 18.13 -17.91 -5.21
CA LYS A 4 18.63 -16.71 -4.53
C LYS A 4 17.51 -15.68 -4.49
N ILE A 5 17.27 -15.10 -3.32
CA ILE A 5 16.27 -14.05 -3.08
C ILE A 5 17.02 -12.75 -2.78
N ASN A 6 16.83 -11.75 -3.63
CA ASN A 6 17.44 -10.44 -3.46
C ASN A 6 16.42 -9.49 -2.82
N MET A 7 16.69 -9.00 -1.64
CA MET A 7 15.82 -8.06 -0.93
C MET A 7 16.46 -6.67 -0.93
N LEU A 8 15.65 -5.65 -1.20
CA LEU A 8 16.04 -4.27 -0.95
C LEU A 8 15.41 -3.80 0.37
N LEU A 9 16.26 -3.34 1.28
CA LEU A 9 15.86 -2.73 2.54
C LEU A 9 15.95 -1.21 2.40
N VAL A 10 14.87 -0.51 2.64
CA VAL A 10 14.80 0.96 2.63
C VAL A 10 14.19 1.43 3.95
N PRO A 11 15.03 1.58 5.00
CA PRO A 11 14.56 1.88 6.35
C PRO A 11 13.78 3.20 6.44
N GLY A 12 14.21 4.21 5.69
CA GLY A 12 13.57 5.52 5.68
C GLY A 12 13.78 6.29 6.98
N ASP A 13 12.69 6.85 7.51
CA ASP A 13 12.70 7.88 8.56
C ASP A 13 12.11 7.37 9.89
N GLY A 14 12.25 8.17 10.93
CA GLY A 14 11.61 7.95 12.24
C GLY A 14 11.97 6.59 12.86
N VAL A 15 10.97 5.78 13.17
CA VAL A 15 11.10 4.42 13.73
C VAL A 15 11.56 3.39 12.70
N GLY A 16 11.56 3.73 11.42
CA GLY A 16 11.87 2.81 10.31
C GLY A 16 13.19 2.07 10.45
N PRO A 17 14.33 2.74 10.76
CA PRO A 17 15.61 2.07 10.96
C PRO A 17 15.60 1.01 12.08
N GLU A 18 14.90 1.27 13.19
CA GLU A 18 14.78 0.34 14.31
C GLU A 18 14.01 -0.91 13.90
N VAL A 19 12.84 -0.73 13.28
CA VAL A 19 11.98 -1.82 12.80
C VAL A 19 12.70 -2.65 11.74
N CYS A 20 13.36 -2.00 10.79
CA CYS A 20 14.08 -2.68 9.72
C CYS A 20 15.29 -3.49 10.24
N LYS A 21 15.97 -3.00 11.26
CA LYS A 21 17.05 -3.72 11.92
C LYS A 21 16.56 -5.05 12.53
N GLU A 22 15.40 -5.03 13.19
CA GLU A 22 14.82 -6.26 13.77
C GLU A 22 14.30 -7.20 12.66
N ALA A 23 13.67 -6.67 11.62
CA ALA A 23 13.25 -7.45 10.47
C ALA A 23 14.44 -8.14 9.76
N ASN A 24 15.58 -7.45 9.62
CA ASN A 24 16.79 -8.05 9.03
C ASN A 24 17.31 -9.23 9.86
N LYS A 25 17.27 -9.15 11.21
CA LYS A 25 17.60 -10.30 12.06
C LYS A 25 16.69 -11.50 11.79
N LEU A 26 15.39 -11.25 11.60
CA LEU A 26 14.42 -12.28 11.24
C LEU A 26 14.73 -12.91 9.88
N PHE A 27 15.06 -12.12 8.87
CA PHE A 27 15.48 -12.65 7.56
C PHE A 27 16.67 -13.57 7.65
N LEU A 28 17.70 -13.20 8.42
CA LEU A 28 18.88 -14.04 8.65
C LEU A 28 18.53 -15.35 9.37
N ALA A 29 17.64 -15.30 10.35
CA ALA A 29 17.18 -16.48 11.07
C ALA A 29 16.37 -17.43 10.18
N VAL A 30 15.45 -16.89 9.37
CA VAL A 30 14.64 -17.64 8.39
C VAL A 30 15.53 -18.25 7.30
N SER A 31 16.46 -17.45 6.74
CA SER A 31 17.45 -17.91 5.77
C SER A 31 18.19 -19.15 6.29
N LYS A 32 18.74 -19.06 7.50
CA LYS A 32 19.45 -20.18 8.14
C LYS A 32 18.56 -21.39 8.40
N ARG A 33 17.34 -21.18 8.93
CA ARG A 33 16.43 -22.27 9.31
C ARG A 33 15.90 -23.05 8.11
N PHE A 34 15.63 -22.37 7.02
CA PHE A 34 15.02 -22.98 5.81
C PHE A 34 16.04 -23.17 4.68
N ASN A 35 17.31 -22.94 4.94
CA ASN A 35 18.40 -23.04 3.94
C ASN A 35 18.09 -22.24 2.67
N LEU A 36 17.65 -20.98 2.86
CA LEU A 36 17.38 -20.03 1.76
C LEU A 36 18.60 -19.16 1.51
N ASP A 37 18.88 -18.85 0.26
CA ASP A 37 19.91 -17.88 -0.12
C ASP A 37 19.28 -16.49 -0.22
N ILE A 38 19.25 -15.74 0.90
CA ILE A 38 18.71 -14.39 0.98
C ILE A 38 19.86 -13.38 1.04
N SER A 39 19.95 -12.50 0.04
CA SER A 39 20.83 -11.33 0.09
C SER A 39 20.02 -10.07 0.34
N VAL A 40 20.51 -9.21 1.24
CA VAL A 40 19.88 -7.94 1.60
C VAL A 40 20.79 -6.80 1.18
N ASP A 41 20.31 -5.92 0.30
CA ASP A 41 20.93 -4.63 -0.03
C ASP A 41 20.14 -3.51 0.68
N GLU A 42 20.82 -2.44 1.09
CA GLU A 42 20.19 -1.33 1.81
C GLU A 42 20.43 -0.03 1.06
N ASP A 43 19.40 0.84 1.03
CA ASP A 43 19.52 2.19 0.46
C ASP A 43 18.53 3.17 1.12
N LEU A 44 18.56 4.44 0.74
CA LEU A 44 17.84 5.53 1.40
C LEU A 44 16.57 5.93 0.65
N ILE A 45 15.50 6.19 1.43
CA ILE A 45 14.24 6.78 0.97
C ILE A 45 13.73 7.77 2.01
N GLY A 46 12.89 8.72 1.58
CA GLY A 46 12.23 9.67 2.47
C GLY A 46 13.09 10.87 2.84
N GLY A 47 12.93 11.38 4.03
CA GLY A 47 13.60 12.57 4.52
C GLY A 47 15.10 12.38 4.69
N VAL A 48 15.55 11.21 5.12
CA VAL A 48 16.97 10.89 5.21
C VAL A 48 17.65 10.91 3.83
N SER A 49 16.94 10.54 2.77
CA SER A 49 17.43 10.66 1.40
C SER A 49 17.46 12.11 0.93
N ILE A 50 16.49 12.94 1.31
CA ILE A 50 16.51 14.38 1.03
C ILE A 50 17.76 15.02 1.66
N ASP A 51 18.04 14.71 2.92
CA ASP A 51 19.18 15.28 3.64
C ASP A 51 20.53 14.93 3.00
N LYS A 52 20.64 13.72 2.41
CA LYS A 52 21.91 13.23 1.84
C LYS A 52 22.02 13.44 0.32
N ASN A 53 20.92 13.35 -0.38
CA ASN A 53 20.89 13.28 -1.84
C ASN A 53 20.10 14.43 -2.48
N ASN A 54 19.52 15.34 -1.69
CA ASN A 54 18.59 16.38 -2.14
C ASN A 54 17.38 15.83 -2.92
N SER A 55 16.99 14.59 -2.66
CA SER A 55 15.87 13.92 -3.32
C SER A 55 15.25 12.88 -2.37
N PRO A 56 13.92 12.77 -2.31
CA PRO A 56 13.25 11.78 -1.46
C PRO A 56 13.52 10.32 -1.88
N ILE A 57 13.93 10.11 -3.11
CA ILE A 57 14.41 8.81 -3.66
C ILE A 57 15.25 9.08 -4.91
N THR A 58 16.36 8.36 -5.06
CA THR A 58 17.24 8.49 -6.24
C THR A 58 16.91 7.46 -7.32
N ASP A 59 17.31 7.72 -8.58
CA ASP A 59 17.16 6.76 -9.69
C ASP A 59 17.92 5.46 -9.42
N LYS A 60 19.03 5.54 -8.69
CA LYS A 60 19.79 4.36 -8.25
C LYS A 60 18.94 3.44 -7.37
N VAL A 61 18.17 4.01 -6.42
CA VAL A 61 17.28 3.23 -5.54
C VAL A 61 16.15 2.60 -6.35
N ILE A 62 15.57 3.33 -7.30
CA ILE A 62 14.55 2.79 -8.22
C ILE A 62 15.12 1.61 -9.03
N SER A 63 16.34 1.74 -9.56
CA SER A 63 16.99 0.65 -10.30
C SER A 63 17.23 -0.58 -9.43
N LYS A 64 17.66 -0.41 -8.18
CA LYS A 64 17.79 -1.51 -7.21
C LYS A 64 16.45 -2.14 -6.88
N ALA A 65 15.42 -1.32 -6.69
CA ALA A 65 14.06 -1.78 -6.39
C ALA A 65 13.48 -2.64 -7.53
N ASN A 66 13.71 -2.25 -8.78
CA ASN A 66 13.31 -3.05 -9.95
C ASN A 66 14.05 -4.38 -10.06
N ALA A 67 15.29 -4.46 -9.57
CA ALA A 67 16.11 -5.66 -9.61
C ALA A 67 15.88 -6.60 -8.40
N ALA A 68 15.20 -6.14 -7.36
CA ALA A 68 14.92 -6.91 -6.15
C ALA A 68 13.70 -7.83 -6.32
N ASP A 69 13.74 -9.01 -5.71
CA ASP A 69 12.57 -9.91 -5.63
C ASP A 69 11.53 -9.37 -4.63
N ALA A 70 11.98 -8.63 -3.61
CA ALA A 70 11.11 -7.99 -2.62
C ALA A 70 11.76 -6.74 -2.02
N ILE A 71 10.92 -5.80 -1.56
CA ILE A 71 11.35 -4.56 -0.92
C ILE A 71 10.72 -4.49 0.46
N LEU A 72 11.55 -4.26 1.49
CA LEU A 72 11.06 -3.90 2.81
C LEU A 72 11.29 -2.41 3.06
N LEU A 73 10.18 -1.68 3.23
CA LEU A 73 10.18 -0.26 3.57
C LEU A 73 9.81 -0.10 5.04
N GLY A 74 10.59 0.71 5.76
CA GLY A 74 10.32 1.03 7.16
C GLY A 74 9.30 2.14 7.32
N GLY A 75 9.74 3.39 7.40
CA GLY A 75 8.87 4.55 7.55
C GLY A 75 9.32 5.72 6.67
N VAL A 76 8.39 6.61 6.33
CA VAL A 76 8.70 7.80 5.53
C VAL A 76 8.01 9.01 6.13
N GLY A 77 8.77 10.10 6.26
CA GLY A 77 8.28 11.36 6.79
C GLY A 77 8.60 11.59 8.27
N GLY A 78 8.34 12.80 8.71
CA GLY A 78 8.53 13.22 10.08
C GLY A 78 8.56 14.74 10.22
N PRO A 79 8.41 15.27 11.47
CA PRO A 79 8.25 16.70 11.71
C PRO A 79 9.35 17.60 11.14
N LYS A 80 10.56 17.05 11.00
CA LYS A 80 11.71 17.77 10.42
C LYS A 80 11.44 18.32 9.02
N TRP A 81 10.63 17.61 8.22
CA TRP A 81 10.38 17.91 6.81
C TRP A 81 8.98 18.46 6.54
N ASP A 82 8.17 18.73 7.58
CA ASP A 82 6.79 19.23 7.44
C ASP A 82 6.68 20.55 6.69
N ASN A 83 7.70 21.41 6.84
CA ASN A 83 7.73 22.74 6.23
C ASN A 83 8.26 22.75 4.79
N LEU A 84 8.67 21.61 4.23
CA LEU A 84 9.09 21.54 2.85
C LEU A 84 7.92 21.78 1.89
N PRO A 85 8.17 22.35 0.69
CA PRO A 85 7.17 22.41 -0.37
C PRO A 85 6.60 21.01 -0.67
N SER A 86 5.33 20.95 -1.02
CA SER A 86 4.63 19.65 -1.25
C SER A 86 5.35 18.73 -2.27
N LYS A 87 6.02 19.33 -3.27
CA LYS A 87 6.78 18.59 -4.29
C LYS A 87 8.06 17.93 -3.75
N ASP A 88 8.59 18.45 -2.64
CA ASP A 88 9.89 18.05 -2.08
C ASP A 88 9.74 17.21 -0.79
N LYS A 89 8.51 16.89 -0.39
CA LYS A 89 8.23 16.12 0.83
C LYS A 89 8.72 14.66 0.73
N PRO A 90 9.11 14.05 1.87
CA PRO A 90 9.56 12.65 1.94
C PRO A 90 8.60 11.65 1.29
N GLU A 91 7.28 11.85 1.43
CA GLU A 91 6.22 11.00 0.90
C GLU A 91 6.25 10.90 -0.64
N LYS A 92 6.87 11.87 -1.32
CA LYS A 92 7.06 11.81 -2.79
C LYS A 92 7.96 10.64 -3.21
N GLY A 93 8.91 10.25 -2.36
CA GLY A 93 9.71 9.04 -2.60
C GLY A 93 8.87 7.77 -2.61
N LEU A 94 7.95 7.65 -1.65
CA LEU A 94 7.03 6.53 -1.59
C LEU A 94 6.04 6.50 -2.76
N LEU A 95 5.51 7.66 -3.16
CA LEU A 95 4.61 7.74 -4.32
C LEU A 95 5.35 7.39 -5.61
N ARG A 96 6.59 7.87 -5.77
CA ARG A 96 7.41 7.59 -6.94
C ARG A 96 7.73 6.10 -7.09
N ILE A 97 8.19 5.42 -6.04
CA ILE A 97 8.50 3.98 -6.12
C ILE A 97 7.26 3.15 -6.44
N ARG A 98 6.09 3.52 -5.90
CA ARG A 98 4.81 2.85 -6.22
C ARG A 98 4.43 3.00 -7.68
N ALA A 99 4.55 4.21 -8.22
CA ALA A 99 4.22 4.49 -9.62
C ALA A 99 5.19 3.80 -10.60
N GLU A 100 6.50 3.93 -10.38
CA GLU A 100 7.49 3.38 -11.30
C GLU A 100 7.56 1.84 -11.29
N LEU A 101 7.27 1.21 -10.15
CA LEU A 101 7.22 -0.26 -10.03
C LEU A 101 5.80 -0.83 -10.21
N ASN A 102 4.83 0.02 -10.51
CA ASN A 102 3.42 -0.38 -10.68
C ASN A 102 2.87 -1.19 -9.49
N PHE A 103 3.13 -0.72 -8.26
CA PHE A 103 2.55 -1.31 -7.05
C PHE A 103 1.10 -0.85 -6.90
N PHE A 104 0.19 -1.53 -7.59
CA PHE A 104 -1.21 -1.11 -7.70
C PHE A 104 -2.10 -1.58 -6.55
N ALA A 105 -1.76 -2.69 -5.90
CA ALA A 105 -2.57 -3.27 -4.83
C ALA A 105 -1.87 -3.19 -3.46
N ASN A 106 -2.53 -2.59 -2.49
CA ASN A 106 -2.11 -2.59 -1.09
C ASN A 106 -3.02 -3.52 -0.28
N LEU A 107 -2.45 -4.57 0.26
CA LEU A 107 -3.13 -5.52 1.12
C LEU A 107 -2.88 -5.16 2.58
N ARG A 108 -3.92 -4.79 3.30
CA ARG A 108 -3.84 -4.31 4.69
C ARG A 108 -4.66 -5.23 5.60
N PRO A 109 -4.05 -6.26 6.18
CA PRO A 109 -4.73 -7.08 7.18
C PRO A 109 -4.96 -6.25 8.46
N SER A 110 -6.16 -6.37 9.02
CA SER A 110 -6.55 -5.81 10.32
C SER A 110 -7.11 -6.94 11.15
N ILE A 111 -6.30 -7.42 12.07
CA ILE A 111 -6.62 -8.55 12.95
C ILE A 111 -6.63 -8.02 14.39
N CYS A 112 -7.69 -8.30 15.13
CA CYS A 112 -7.74 -8.02 16.55
C CYS A 112 -7.37 -9.28 17.33
N PHE A 113 -6.27 -9.21 18.06
CA PHE A 113 -5.91 -10.26 19.02
C PHE A 113 -6.63 -10.02 20.33
N THR A 114 -7.17 -11.07 20.93
CA THR A 114 -7.93 -10.99 22.20
C THR A 114 -7.15 -10.27 23.31
N GLU A 115 -5.82 -10.46 23.34
CA GLU A 115 -4.93 -9.84 24.33
C GLU A 115 -4.82 -8.31 24.17
N THR A 116 -5.11 -7.79 22.98
CA THR A 116 -5.03 -6.35 22.67
C THR A 116 -6.40 -5.68 22.52
N SER A 117 -7.49 -6.43 22.59
CA SER A 117 -8.85 -5.89 22.40
C SER A 117 -9.20 -4.77 23.40
N GLY A 118 -8.70 -4.86 24.64
CA GLY A 118 -8.89 -3.84 25.66
C GLY A 118 -8.25 -2.47 25.38
N ALA A 119 -7.34 -2.36 24.38
CA ALA A 119 -6.75 -1.09 23.97
C ALA A 119 -7.63 -0.32 22.95
N SER A 120 -8.68 -0.94 22.43
CA SER A 120 -9.60 -0.31 21.48
C SER A 120 -10.63 0.57 22.19
N THR A 121 -11.06 1.63 21.50
CA THR A 121 -12.20 2.47 21.91
C THR A 121 -13.55 1.88 21.47
N LEU A 122 -13.53 0.85 20.65
CA LEU A 122 -14.73 0.11 20.25
C LEU A 122 -15.06 -0.95 21.31
N LYS A 123 -16.34 -1.31 21.38
CA LYS A 123 -16.80 -2.37 22.29
C LYS A 123 -16.19 -3.71 21.91
N SER A 124 -15.80 -4.50 22.90
CA SER A 124 -15.16 -5.82 22.69
C SER A 124 -16.01 -6.74 21.82
N GLU A 125 -17.33 -6.73 21.97
CA GLU A 125 -18.27 -7.52 21.16
C GLU A 125 -18.21 -7.24 19.65
N ILE A 126 -17.66 -6.06 19.26
CA ILE A 126 -17.50 -5.66 17.85
C ILE A 126 -16.15 -6.10 17.30
N ILE A 127 -15.12 -6.13 18.15
CA ILE A 127 -13.74 -6.32 17.70
C ILE A 127 -13.17 -7.70 18.01
N ASP A 128 -13.77 -8.44 18.94
CA ASP A 128 -13.31 -9.78 19.30
C ASP A 128 -13.40 -10.71 18.07
N GLY A 129 -12.25 -11.26 17.69
CA GLY A 129 -12.15 -12.14 16.51
C GLY A 129 -12.22 -11.41 15.17
N LEU A 130 -12.09 -10.07 15.16
CA LEU A 130 -12.04 -9.30 13.91
C LEU A 130 -10.86 -9.76 13.06
N ASP A 131 -11.14 -10.14 11.82
CA ASP A 131 -10.16 -10.47 10.77
C ASP A 131 -10.63 -9.87 9.45
N LEU A 132 -10.16 -8.66 9.16
CA LEU A 132 -10.42 -7.95 7.91
C LEU A 132 -9.16 -7.88 7.04
N LEU A 133 -9.34 -8.03 5.73
CA LEU A 133 -8.35 -7.68 4.74
C LEU A 133 -8.86 -6.51 3.91
N ILE A 134 -8.24 -5.33 4.05
CA ILE A 134 -8.56 -4.17 3.22
C ILE A 134 -7.68 -4.23 1.99
N VAL A 135 -8.29 -4.35 0.81
CA VAL A 135 -7.63 -4.29 -0.50
C VAL A 135 -7.80 -2.88 -1.03
N ARG A 136 -6.69 -2.15 -1.18
CA ARG A 136 -6.70 -0.75 -1.62
C ARG A 136 -5.92 -0.58 -2.92
N GLU A 137 -6.56 0.06 -3.90
CA GLU A 137 -5.91 0.50 -5.12
C GLU A 137 -4.96 1.69 -4.82
N LEU A 138 -3.78 1.72 -5.45
CA LEU A 138 -2.72 2.68 -5.13
C LEU A 138 -2.20 3.50 -6.32
N THR A 139 -2.56 3.21 -7.56
CA THR A 139 -1.93 3.83 -8.75
C THR A 139 -2.83 4.83 -9.48
N GLY A 140 -4.13 4.81 -9.18
CA GLY A 140 -5.11 5.73 -9.75
C GLY A 140 -5.70 6.71 -8.71
N GLY A 141 -6.87 7.22 -9.04
CA GLY A 141 -7.68 8.06 -8.17
C GLY A 141 -7.13 9.47 -7.94
N ILE A 142 -7.50 10.04 -6.80
CA ILE A 142 -7.24 11.45 -6.47
C ILE A 142 -5.77 11.76 -6.19
N TYR A 143 -4.94 10.75 -5.88
CA TYR A 143 -3.51 10.97 -5.61
C TYR A 143 -2.69 11.20 -6.87
N PHE A 144 -3.13 10.70 -8.02
CA PHE A 144 -2.37 10.73 -9.28
C PHE A 144 -3.12 11.43 -10.41
N GLY A 145 -4.43 11.65 -10.26
CA GLY A 145 -5.24 12.29 -11.29
C GLY A 145 -4.81 13.73 -11.57
N GLU A 146 -4.81 14.09 -12.85
CA GLU A 146 -4.53 15.44 -13.36
C GLU A 146 -5.75 15.94 -14.15
N PRO A 147 -6.00 17.26 -14.21
CA PRO A 147 -5.23 18.35 -13.61
C PRO A 147 -5.45 18.49 -12.10
N ARG A 148 -4.45 19.06 -11.40
CA ARG A 148 -4.53 19.41 -9.97
C ARG A 148 -3.81 20.72 -9.72
N GLU A 149 -4.37 21.57 -8.88
CA GLU A 149 -3.82 22.88 -8.61
C GLU A 149 -4.20 23.38 -7.22
N LYS A 150 -3.38 24.24 -6.67
CA LYS A 150 -3.67 25.03 -5.50
C LYS A 150 -3.20 26.48 -5.73
N SER A 151 -4.16 27.40 -5.79
CA SER A 151 -3.95 28.84 -5.74
C SER A 151 -4.16 29.38 -4.31
N LYS A 152 -4.20 30.71 -4.17
CA LYS A 152 -4.53 31.36 -2.90
C LYS A 152 -5.99 31.09 -2.48
N ASP A 153 -6.90 31.10 -3.43
CA ASP A 153 -8.34 31.13 -3.16
C ASP A 153 -9.06 29.84 -3.61
N VAL A 154 -8.43 29.04 -4.47
CA VAL A 154 -9.02 27.81 -5.02
C VAL A 154 -8.01 26.67 -5.04
N ALA A 155 -8.45 25.49 -4.69
CA ALA A 155 -7.66 24.27 -4.86
C ALA A 155 -8.56 23.15 -5.37
N PHE A 156 -8.05 22.31 -6.29
CA PHE A 156 -8.77 21.13 -6.79
C PHE A 156 -7.83 19.98 -7.05
N ASN A 157 -8.40 18.77 -7.00
CA ASN A 157 -7.76 17.53 -7.38
C ASN A 157 -8.72 16.76 -8.28
N THR A 158 -8.19 16.09 -9.29
CA THR A 158 -8.97 15.22 -10.16
C THR A 158 -8.89 13.77 -9.68
N MET A 159 -10.02 13.09 -9.60
CA MET A 159 -10.10 11.67 -9.32
C MET A 159 -10.44 10.93 -10.62
N ILE A 160 -9.53 10.06 -11.06
CA ILE A 160 -9.69 9.31 -12.30
C ILE A 160 -9.39 7.84 -12.02
N TYR A 161 -10.24 6.95 -12.52
CA TYR A 161 -10.01 5.52 -12.63
C TYR A 161 -10.43 5.02 -14.02
N SER A 162 -9.59 4.19 -14.62
CA SER A 162 -9.95 3.43 -15.81
C SER A 162 -10.60 2.09 -15.44
N ARG A 163 -11.37 1.53 -16.37
CA ARG A 163 -11.94 0.18 -16.21
C ARG A 163 -10.87 -0.89 -15.95
N GLU A 164 -9.70 -0.74 -16.58
CA GLU A 164 -8.59 -1.70 -16.42
C GLU A 164 -7.99 -1.65 -15.01
N GLU A 165 -7.78 -0.47 -14.44
CA GLU A 165 -7.30 -0.30 -13.06
C GLU A 165 -8.28 -0.89 -12.06
N ILE A 166 -9.58 -0.59 -12.22
CA ILE A 166 -10.63 -1.13 -11.35
C ILE A 166 -10.71 -2.66 -11.48
N LYS A 167 -10.62 -3.20 -12.69
CA LYS A 167 -10.63 -4.64 -12.91
C LYS A 167 -9.46 -5.34 -12.21
N LYS A 168 -8.24 -4.82 -12.37
CA LYS A 168 -7.04 -5.39 -11.73
C LYS A 168 -7.17 -5.47 -10.21
N ILE A 169 -7.62 -4.40 -9.56
CA ILE A 169 -7.77 -4.41 -8.11
C ILE A 169 -8.94 -5.29 -7.66
N SER A 170 -10.02 -5.36 -8.44
CA SER A 170 -11.16 -6.23 -8.18
C SER A 170 -10.75 -7.70 -8.23
N GLU A 171 -9.99 -8.12 -9.24
CA GLU A 171 -9.46 -9.48 -9.34
C GLU A 171 -8.64 -9.85 -8.10
N VAL A 172 -7.73 -8.99 -7.64
CA VAL A 172 -6.96 -9.22 -6.40
C VAL A 172 -7.87 -9.36 -5.18
N ALA A 173 -8.94 -8.55 -5.10
CA ALA A 173 -9.87 -8.60 -3.99
C ALA A 173 -10.69 -9.89 -3.99
N PHE A 174 -11.23 -10.30 -5.15
CA PHE A 174 -11.98 -11.55 -5.29
C PHE A 174 -11.09 -12.79 -5.04
N GLU A 175 -9.87 -12.83 -5.58
CA GLU A 175 -8.92 -13.91 -5.30
C GLU A 175 -8.55 -14.00 -3.82
N SER A 176 -8.41 -12.85 -3.16
CA SER A 176 -8.18 -12.81 -1.71
C SER A 176 -9.39 -13.32 -0.94
N ALA A 177 -10.61 -12.95 -1.34
CA ALA A 177 -11.86 -13.44 -0.75
C ALA A 177 -12.00 -14.96 -0.91
N MET A 178 -11.67 -15.51 -2.09
CA MET A 178 -11.67 -16.97 -2.36
C MET A 178 -10.77 -17.76 -1.40
N LYS A 179 -9.67 -17.17 -0.97
CA LYS A 179 -8.72 -17.76 0.01
C LYS A 179 -9.14 -17.55 1.47
N ARG A 180 -10.23 -16.84 1.70
CA ARG A 180 -10.79 -16.49 3.03
C ARG A 180 -12.24 -16.98 3.15
N ASN A 181 -13.12 -16.18 3.72
CA ASN A 181 -14.51 -16.55 4.00
C ASN A 181 -15.47 -16.35 2.81
N LYS A 182 -14.94 -16.08 1.61
CA LYS A 182 -15.71 -15.83 0.38
C LYS A 182 -16.73 -14.69 0.52
N LYS A 183 -16.35 -13.66 1.28
CA LYS A 183 -17.14 -12.43 1.44
C LYS A 183 -16.30 -11.23 1.01
N LEU A 184 -16.90 -10.35 0.23
CA LEU A 184 -16.28 -9.12 -0.27
C LEU A 184 -17.26 -7.96 -0.15
N CYS A 185 -16.85 -6.90 0.54
CA CYS A 185 -17.56 -5.64 0.56
C CYS A 185 -16.82 -4.63 -0.32
N SER A 186 -17.48 -4.11 -1.35
CA SER A 186 -16.97 -3.02 -2.19
C SER A 186 -17.51 -1.69 -1.68
N VAL A 187 -16.58 -0.83 -1.24
CA VAL A 187 -16.90 0.48 -0.66
C VAL A 187 -16.68 1.56 -1.71
N ASP A 188 -17.71 2.37 -1.96
CA ASP A 188 -17.71 3.40 -2.99
C ASP A 188 -18.64 4.60 -2.64
N LYS A 189 -18.81 5.55 -3.54
CA LYS A 189 -19.75 6.67 -3.46
C LYS A 189 -20.58 6.77 -4.77
N ALA A 190 -21.09 5.65 -5.27
CA ALA A 190 -21.74 5.55 -6.56
C ALA A 190 -23.07 6.33 -6.68
N ASN A 191 -23.63 6.75 -5.56
CA ASN A 191 -24.83 7.62 -5.57
C ASN A 191 -24.53 9.09 -5.89
N VAL A 192 -23.25 9.48 -6.05
CA VAL A 192 -22.86 10.88 -6.28
C VAL A 192 -21.74 11.02 -7.33
N LEU A 193 -20.81 10.05 -7.40
CA LEU A 193 -19.60 10.18 -8.20
C LEU A 193 -19.60 9.20 -9.38
N GLU A 194 -19.46 9.72 -10.58
CA GLU A 194 -19.37 8.95 -11.83
C GLU A 194 -18.20 7.94 -11.79
N VAL A 195 -17.09 8.32 -11.18
CA VAL A 195 -15.93 7.41 -10.94
C VAL A 195 -16.33 6.21 -10.10
N SER A 196 -17.18 6.40 -9.10
CA SER A 196 -17.67 5.33 -8.25
C SER A 196 -18.78 4.51 -8.91
N GLU A 197 -19.55 5.10 -9.82
CA GLU A 197 -20.49 4.35 -10.68
C GLU A 197 -19.73 3.36 -11.55
N LEU A 198 -18.71 3.85 -12.27
CA LEU A 198 -17.82 2.99 -13.05
C LEU A 198 -17.15 1.90 -12.20
N TRP A 199 -16.71 2.25 -10.99
CA TRP A 199 -16.12 1.29 -10.05
C TRP A 199 -17.11 0.16 -9.74
N ARG A 200 -18.33 0.49 -9.38
CA ARG A 200 -19.39 -0.49 -9.06
C ARG A 200 -19.72 -1.38 -10.25
N GLU A 201 -19.85 -0.80 -11.45
CA GLU A 201 -20.08 -1.56 -12.69
C GLU A 201 -19.00 -2.63 -12.92
N VAL A 202 -17.72 -2.23 -12.85
CA VAL A 202 -16.60 -3.14 -13.13
C VAL A 202 -16.45 -4.20 -12.04
N VAL A 203 -16.71 -3.85 -10.77
CA VAL A 203 -16.72 -4.83 -9.68
C VAL A 203 -17.83 -5.87 -9.92
N LEU A 204 -19.04 -5.44 -10.31
CA LEU A 204 -20.15 -6.33 -10.66
C LEU A 204 -19.83 -7.21 -11.90
N GLU A 205 -19.17 -6.67 -12.90
CA GLU A 205 -18.73 -7.46 -14.05
C GLU A 205 -17.69 -8.53 -13.64
N THR A 206 -16.73 -8.14 -12.81
CA THR A 206 -15.67 -9.04 -12.32
C THR A 206 -16.24 -10.15 -11.44
N SER A 207 -17.26 -9.85 -10.62
CA SER A 207 -17.87 -10.82 -9.71
C SER A 207 -18.44 -12.05 -10.43
N LYS A 208 -18.84 -11.92 -11.69
CA LYS A 208 -19.36 -13.05 -12.50
C LYS A 208 -18.33 -14.16 -12.67
N ASN A 209 -17.03 -13.86 -12.55
CA ASN A 209 -15.96 -14.85 -12.61
C ASN A 209 -15.72 -15.56 -11.26
N TYR A 210 -16.36 -15.08 -10.19
CA TYR A 210 -16.19 -15.57 -8.82
C TYR A 210 -17.55 -15.84 -8.14
N PRO A 211 -18.37 -16.76 -8.71
CA PRO A 211 -19.76 -16.97 -8.26
C PRO A 211 -19.88 -17.49 -6.82
N GLU A 212 -18.77 -17.96 -6.23
CA GLU A 212 -18.72 -18.44 -4.85
C GLU A 212 -18.53 -17.29 -3.84
N VAL A 213 -18.19 -16.08 -4.30
CA VAL A 213 -17.95 -14.93 -3.41
C VAL A 213 -19.25 -14.14 -3.25
N GLU A 214 -19.70 -14.01 -2.01
CA GLU A 214 -20.78 -13.11 -1.62
C GLU A 214 -20.27 -11.67 -1.72
N LEU A 215 -20.81 -10.91 -2.68
CA LEU A 215 -20.47 -9.51 -2.91
C LEU A 215 -21.56 -8.60 -2.33
N GLU A 216 -21.16 -7.64 -1.52
CA GLU A 216 -22.00 -6.52 -1.11
C GLU A 216 -21.37 -5.18 -1.51
N HIS A 217 -22.19 -4.14 -1.58
CA HIS A 217 -21.76 -2.76 -1.83
C HIS A 217 -22.16 -1.86 -0.66
N MET A 218 -21.23 -1.03 -0.22
CA MET A 218 -21.45 -0.07 0.86
C MET A 218 -21.08 1.34 0.41
N LEU A 219 -21.92 2.31 0.70
CA LEU A 219 -21.53 3.71 0.57
C LEU A 219 -20.57 4.08 1.69
N VAL A 220 -19.55 4.90 1.38
CA VAL A 220 -18.45 5.21 2.29
C VAL A 220 -18.86 6.01 3.53
N ASP A 221 -20.03 6.68 3.51
CA ASP A 221 -20.58 7.55 4.56
C ASP A 221 -21.73 6.96 5.38
#